data_4920f8c86dc737f85cde17ac0a5eef7f
#
_entry.id   4920f8c86dc737f85cde17ac0a5eef7f
#
_cell.length_a   1.000
_cell.length_b   1.000
_cell.length_c   1.000
_cell.angle_alpha   90.00
_cell.angle_beta   90.00
_cell.angle_gamma   90.00
#
_symmetry.space_group_name_H-M   'P 1'
#
loop_
_entity.id
_entity.type
_entity.pdbx_description
1 polymer ?
#
loop_
_entity_poly.entity_id
_entity_poly.type
_entity_poly.pdbx_seq_one_letter_code
_entity_poly.pdbx_strand_id
1 'polypeptide(L)'
;MKIILPSLAAVALLALTACDNKKEPEVVSSVSADPQAAEIAKRAPVELPPAIKVDVTFRCNPGNSLAFVTFFDGDKQALVKTEKTGTPTKLVAAEAGQPFTAEGGYELSGTPKGATLTLPGKGKLTCKA
;
A
#
# COMPACT_ATOMS: atom_id res chain seq x y z
N MET A 1 -88.52 -29.62 1.44
CA MET A 1 -88.41 -28.23 1.79
C MET A 1 -86.95 -27.84 1.83
N LYS A 2 -86.57 -27.02 0.87
CA LYS A 2 -85.12 -26.73 0.61
C LYS A 2 -84.87 -25.30 1.00
N ILE A 3 -84.00 -25.11 1.92
CA ILE A 3 -83.53 -23.80 2.31
C ILE A 3 -82.11 -23.67 1.77
N ILE A 4 -81.99 -22.78 0.82
CA ILE A 4 -80.70 -22.46 0.20
C ILE A 4 -80.22 -21.15 0.82
N LEU A 5 -79.10 -21.23 1.55
CA LEU A 5 -78.40 -20.05 2.02
C LEU A 5 -77.38 -19.65 0.96
N PRO A 6 -77.30 -18.41 0.58
CA PRO A 6 -76.19 -17.91 -0.21
C PRO A 6 -75.05 -17.53 0.69
N SER A 7 -73.92 -18.12 0.42
CA SER A 7 -72.63 -17.81 1.05
C SER A 7 -72.11 -16.46 0.50
N LEU A 8 -72.02 -15.47 1.35
CA LEU A 8 -71.27 -14.24 1.06
C LEU A 8 -69.75 -14.55 1.12
N ALA A 9 -69.15 -14.62 -0.01
CA ALA A 9 -67.71 -14.63 -0.09
C ALA A 9 -67.19 -13.19 0.05
N ALA A 10 -66.64 -12.86 1.22
CA ALA A 10 -65.93 -11.63 1.42
C ALA A 10 -64.52 -11.75 0.85
N VAL A 11 -64.28 -11.15 -0.31
CA VAL A 11 -62.96 -11.00 -0.88
C VAL A 11 -62.26 -9.86 -0.14
N ALA A 12 -61.36 -10.20 0.77
CA ALA A 12 -60.48 -9.22 1.37
C ALA A 12 -59.36 -8.92 0.37
N LEU A 13 -59.44 -7.82 -0.31
CA LEU A 13 -58.31 -7.24 -1.04
C LEU A 13 -57.29 -6.69 -0.05
N LEU A 14 -56.26 -7.47 0.17
CA LEU A 14 -55.05 -7.00 0.83
C LEU A 14 -54.34 -6.07 -0.16
N ALA A 15 -54.54 -4.78 0.00
CA ALA A 15 -53.72 -3.77 -0.63
C ALA A 15 -52.33 -3.84 0.00
N LEU A 16 -51.41 -4.49 -0.70
CA LEU A 16 -50.00 -4.34 -0.42
C LEU A 16 -49.60 -2.92 -0.79
N THR A 17 -49.67 -2.01 0.16
CA THR A 17 -49.00 -0.74 0.06
C THR A 17 -47.52 -1.01 0.06
N ALA A 18 -46.95 -1.13 -1.13
CA ALA A 18 -45.49 -1.06 -1.29
C ALA A 18 -45.06 0.28 -0.70
N CYS A 19 -44.35 0.21 0.44
CA CYS A 19 -43.62 1.34 0.95
C CYS A 19 -42.54 1.67 -0.05
N ASP A 20 -42.82 2.61 -0.92
CA ASP A 20 -41.85 3.24 -1.79
C ASP A 20 -40.96 4.11 -0.90
N ASN A 21 -40.05 3.44 -0.17
CA ASN A 21 -39.04 4.09 0.64
C ASN A 21 -37.93 4.56 -0.27
N LYS A 22 -38.24 5.42 -1.23
CA LYS A 22 -37.26 6.31 -1.86
C LYS A 22 -36.90 7.43 -0.88
N LYS A 23 -36.48 7.06 0.31
CA LYS A 23 -35.59 7.94 1.06
C LYS A 23 -34.22 7.73 0.44
N GLU A 24 -33.83 8.66 -0.42
CA GLU A 24 -32.41 8.89 -0.67
C GLU A 24 -31.73 8.86 0.70
N PRO A 25 -30.61 8.13 0.85
CA PRO A 25 -29.87 8.19 2.09
C PRO A 25 -29.52 9.66 2.30
N GLU A 26 -30.23 10.28 3.22
CA GLU A 26 -29.88 11.61 3.70
C GLU A 26 -28.49 11.46 4.28
N VAL A 27 -27.49 11.83 3.48
CA VAL A 27 -26.14 11.97 3.95
C VAL A 27 -26.21 13.06 5.01
N VAL A 28 -26.36 12.63 6.25
CA VAL A 28 -26.31 13.54 7.39
C VAL A 28 -24.91 14.10 7.40
N SER A 29 -24.71 15.20 6.68
CA SER A 29 -23.52 16.02 6.75
C SER A 29 -23.50 16.76 8.10
N SER A 30 -23.66 16.00 9.18
CA SER A 30 -23.39 16.48 10.53
C SER A 30 -21.92 16.22 10.91
N VAL A 31 -21.06 16.21 9.93
CA VAL A 31 -19.64 16.41 10.19
C VAL A 31 -19.53 17.90 10.42
N SER A 32 -19.55 18.32 11.68
CA SER A 32 -18.98 19.63 12.05
C SER A 32 -17.73 19.79 11.24
N ALA A 33 -17.61 20.89 10.49
CA ALA A 33 -16.41 21.14 9.69
C ALA A 33 -15.22 20.92 10.60
N ASP A 34 -14.49 19.83 10.35
CA ASP A 34 -13.32 19.48 11.14
C ASP A 34 -12.32 20.64 10.98
N PRO A 35 -11.99 21.38 12.03
CA PRO A 35 -11.06 22.50 11.93
C PRO A 35 -9.70 22.04 11.39
N GLN A 36 -9.39 20.74 11.46
CA GLN A 36 -8.17 20.16 10.92
C GLN A 36 -8.29 19.84 9.42
N ALA A 37 -9.50 19.74 8.85
CA ALA A 37 -9.68 19.46 7.43
C ALA A 37 -9.04 20.54 6.54
N ALA A 38 -9.10 21.81 6.97
CA ALA A 38 -8.47 22.92 6.27
C ALA A 38 -6.94 22.87 6.35
N GLU A 39 -6.38 22.38 7.45
CA GLU A 39 -4.94 22.18 7.60
C GLU A 39 -4.47 20.96 6.80
N ILE A 40 -5.25 19.88 6.78
CA ILE A 40 -4.95 18.69 5.99
C ILE A 40 -4.95 19.01 4.50
N ALA A 41 -5.91 19.82 4.04
CA ALA A 41 -5.99 20.26 2.64
C ALA A 41 -4.80 21.16 2.22
N LYS A 42 -4.16 21.82 3.17
CA LYS A 42 -2.97 22.67 2.94
C LYS A 42 -1.65 21.88 3.01
N ARG A 43 -1.67 20.64 3.50
CA ARG A 43 -0.49 19.79 3.49
C ARG A 43 -0.19 19.39 2.04
N ALA A 44 1.08 19.49 1.67
CA ALA A 44 1.54 18.99 0.38
C ALA A 44 1.08 17.53 0.22
N PRO A 45 0.68 17.11 -0.97
CA PRO A 45 0.32 15.71 -1.24
C PRO A 45 1.43 14.81 -0.71
N VAL A 46 1.06 13.87 0.16
CA VAL A 46 2.01 12.85 0.63
C VAL A 46 2.36 12.01 -0.59
N GLU A 47 3.59 12.14 -1.06
CA GLU A 47 4.10 11.30 -2.13
C GLU A 47 4.13 9.86 -1.63
N LEU A 48 3.26 9.04 -2.17
CA LEU A 48 3.21 7.62 -1.84
C LEU A 48 4.52 6.98 -2.27
N PRO A 49 5.10 6.10 -1.44
CA PRO A 49 6.28 5.36 -1.85
C PRO A 49 5.96 4.54 -3.12
N PRO A 50 6.91 4.45 -4.06
CA PRO A 50 6.72 3.64 -5.26
C PRO A 50 6.46 2.17 -4.91
N ALA A 51 5.81 1.44 -5.81
CA ALA A 51 5.54 0.03 -5.63
C ALA A 51 6.83 -0.79 -5.53
N ILE A 52 6.79 -1.86 -4.77
CA ILE A 52 7.92 -2.81 -4.67
C ILE A 52 8.02 -3.56 -6.00
N LYS A 53 9.19 -3.49 -6.63
CA LYS A 53 9.51 -4.22 -7.86
C LYS A 53 9.96 -5.64 -7.55
N VAL A 54 10.88 -5.78 -6.62
CA VAL A 54 11.42 -7.08 -6.22
C VAL A 54 12.16 -6.99 -4.89
N ASP A 55 12.04 -8.05 -4.09
CA ASP A 55 12.84 -8.30 -2.89
C ASP A 55 13.90 -9.36 -3.18
N VAL A 56 15.14 -9.09 -2.85
CA VAL A 56 16.27 -9.97 -3.10
C VAL A 56 17.08 -10.18 -1.84
N THR A 57 17.47 -11.42 -1.58
CA THR A 57 18.47 -11.76 -0.57
C THR A 57 19.79 -12.00 -1.25
N PHE A 58 20.72 -11.11 -1.05
CA PHE A 58 22.07 -11.22 -1.59
C PHE A 58 23.00 -11.94 -0.62
N ARG A 59 23.89 -12.73 -1.20
CA ARG A 59 25.09 -13.22 -0.51
C ARG A 59 26.29 -12.43 -0.97
N CYS A 60 26.96 -11.77 -0.04
CA CYS A 60 28.00 -10.79 -0.31
C CYS A 60 29.39 -11.27 0.12
N ASN A 61 30.38 -11.04 -0.71
CA ASN A 61 31.79 -11.33 -0.45
C ASN A 61 32.61 -10.03 -0.44
N PRO A 62 33.66 -9.92 0.39
CA PRO A 62 34.17 -10.92 1.34
C PRO A 62 33.26 -11.05 2.58
N GLY A 63 33.44 -12.13 3.33
CA GLY A 63 32.80 -12.35 4.62
C GLY A 63 31.48 -13.13 4.56
N ASN A 64 31.02 -13.51 3.35
CA ASN A 64 29.81 -14.33 3.15
C ASN A 64 28.59 -13.81 3.93
N SER A 65 28.43 -12.49 3.99
CA SER A 65 27.34 -11.83 4.69
C SER A 65 26.07 -11.79 3.85
N LEU A 66 24.92 -11.78 4.50
CA LEU A 66 23.64 -11.59 3.83
C LEU A 66 23.27 -10.11 3.81
N ALA A 67 22.67 -9.68 2.70
CA ALA A 67 22.03 -8.39 2.57
C ALA A 67 20.63 -8.57 1.94
N PHE A 68 19.66 -7.94 2.54
CA PHE A 68 18.28 -7.97 2.06
C PHE A 68 17.99 -6.65 1.38
N VAL A 69 17.69 -6.69 0.10
CA VAL A 69 17.49 -5.49 -0.72
C VAL A 69 16.11 -5.52 -1.37
N THR A 70 15.35 -4.47 -1.13
CA THR A 70 14.07 -4.22 -1.79
C THR A 70 14.29 -3.16 -2.86
N PHE A 71 14.05 -3.49 -4.12
CA PHE A 71 14.04 -2.55 -5.22
C PHE A 71 12.63 -2.07 -5.50
N PHE A 72 12.47 -0.81 -5.81
CA PHE A 72 11.19 -0.19 -6.13
C PHE A 72 11.06 0.11 -7.61
N ASP A 73 9.82 0.23 -8.07
CA ASP A 73 9.53 0.65 -9.44
C ASP A 73 10.09 2.04 -9.72
N GLY A 74 10.52 2.23 -10.96
CA GLY A 74 11.19 3.45 -11.39
C GLY A 74 12.70 3.47 -11.13
N ASP A 75 13.25 2.44 -10.46
CA ASP A 75 14.70 2.26 -10.22
C ASP A 75 15.40 3.49 -9.61
N LYS A 76 14.68 4.25 -8.79
CA LYS A 76 15.18 5.44 -8.08
C LYS A 76 15.29 5.26 -6.58
N GLN A 77 14.73 4.18 -6.05
CA GLN A 77 14.77 3.87 -4.62
C GLN A 77 15.11 2.40 -4.38
N ALA A 78 15.84 2.15 -3.32
CA ALA A 78 16.08 0.82 -2.79
C ALA A 78 16.12 0.87 -1.25
N LEU A 79 15.73 -0.21 -0.60
CA LEU A 79 15.92 -0.41 0.83
C LEU A 79 16.96 -1.50 1.04
N VAL A 80 17.91 -1.28 1.93
CA VAL A 80 18.94 -2.26 2.27
C VAL A 80 18.86 -2.57 3.76
N LYS A 81 18.84 -3.86 4.09
CA LYS A 81 18.99 -4.37 5.45
C LYS A 81 20.16 -5.34 5.50
N THR A 82 20.98 -5.23 6.52
CA THR A 82 22.10 -6.17 6.78
C THR A 82 21.68 -7.34 7.66
N GLU A 83 20.53 -7.21 8.30
CA GLU A 83 19.91 -8.24 9.14
C GLU A 83 18.44 -8.40 8.75
N LYS A 84 17.90 -9.60 8.87
CA LYS A 84 16.52 -9.91 8.47
C LYS A 84 15.50 -9.05 9.22
N THR A 85 15.74 -8.79 10.49
CA THR A 85 14.87 -7.98 11.37
C THR A 85 15.42 -6.57 11.62
N GLY A 86 16.51 -6.20 10.94
CA GLY A 86 17.13 -4.89 11.08
C GLY A 86 16.31 -3.76 10.46
N THR A 87 16.61 -2.54 10.89
CA THR A 87 16.02 -1.34 10.32
C THR A 87 16.52 -1.16 8.88
N PRO A 88 15.61 -0.96 7.91
CA PRO A 88 16.02 -0.71 6.53
C PRO A 88 16.65 0.67 6.38
N THR A 89 17.72 0.74 5.62
CA THR A 89 18.31 1.99 5.15
C THR A 89 17.78 2.31 3.76
N LYS A 90 17.18 3.47 3.59
CA LYS A 90 16.68 3.94 2.29
C LYS A 90 17.82 4.54 1.50
N LEU A 91 18.04 4.02 0.30
CA LEU A 91 18.97 4.54 -0.68
C LEU A 91 18.19 5.16 -1.84
N VAL A 92 18.73 6.22 -2.41
CA VAL A 92 18.11 6.96 -3.51
C VAL A 92 19.11 7.10 -4.65
N ALA A 93 18.66 6.89 -5.87
CA ALA A 93 19.40 7.21 -7.09
C ALA A 93 18.87 8.51 -7.70
N ALA A 94 19.74 9.33 -8.21
CA ALA A 94 19.35 10.56 -8.91
C ALA A 94 18.52 10.26 -10.15
N GLU A 95 18.90 9.22 -10.87
CA GLU A 95 18.19 8.73 -12.06
C GLU A 95 18.18 7.21 -12.10
N ALA A 96 17.25 6.65 -12.86
CA ALA A 96 17.20 5.20 -13.09
C ALA A 96 18.51 4.71 -13.71
N GLY A 97 19.09 3.65 -13.16
CA GLY A 97 20.37 3.09 -13.60
C GLY A 97 21.61 3.70 -12.95
N GLN A 98 21.47 4.75 -12.18
CA GLN A 98 22.54 5.30 -11.35
C GLN A 98 22.68 4.52 -10.03
N PRO A 99 23.86 4.57 -9.40
CA PRO A 99 24.02 4.00 -8.08
C PRO A 99 23.05 4.60 -7.06
N PHE A 100 22.47 3.75 -6.23
CA PHE A 100 21.67 4.19 -5.09
C PHE A 100 22.60 4.57 -3.94
N THR A 101 22.41 5.72 -3.37
CA THR A 101 23.23 6.24 -2.27
C THR A 101 22.37 6.63 -1.07
N ALA A 102 22.98 6.59 0.11
CA ALA A 102 22.40 7.13 1.33
C ALA A 102 23.48 7.78 2.20
N GLU A 103 23.03 8.58 3.16
CA GLU A 103 23.92 9.16 4.15
C GLU A 103 24.65 8.06 4.94
N GLY A 104 25.86 8.35 5.41
CA GLY A 104 26.67 7.40 6.14
C GLY A 104 27.54 6.50 5.27
N GLY A 105 27.62 6.70 3.95
CA GLY A 105 28.50 5.96 3.06
C GLY A 105 27.91 4.65 2.53
N TYR A 106 26.59 4.55 2.49
CA TYR A 106 25.92 3.46 1.81
C TYR A 106 25.85 3.72 0.30
N GLU A 107 26.23 2.72 -0.48
CA GLU A 107 26.10 2.73 -1.93
C GLU A 107 25.71 1.33 -2.42
N LEU A 108 24.72 1.28 -3.31
CA LEU A 108 24.28 0.07 -3.98
C LEU A 108 24.29 0.30 -5.48
N SER A 109 25.01 -0.53 -6.21
CA SER A 109 25.08 -0.48 -7.67
C SER A 109 24.89 -1.88 -8.25
N GLY A 110 24.06 -2.01 -9.27
CA GLY A 110 23.81 -3.28 -9.93
C GLY A 110 22.34 -3.59 -10.14
N THR A 111 22.04 -4.86 -10.23
CA THR A 111 20.70 -5.39 -10.57
C THR A 111 20.24 -6.40 -9.52
N PRO A 112 18.97 -6.83 -9.53
CA PRO A 112 18.48 -7.87 -8.63
C PRO A 112 19.19 -9.22 -8.73
N LYS A 113 19.96 -9.46 -9.79
CA LYS A 113 20.76 -10.71 -9.95
C LYS A 113 22.16 -10.62 -9.36
N GLY A 114 22.70 -9.42 -9.31
CA GLY A 114 24.04 -9.19 -8.79
C GLY A 114 24.31 -7.71 -8.62
N ALA A 115 24.85 -7.34 -7.48
CA ALA A 115 25.11 -5.96 -7.11
C ALA A 115 26.41 -5.81 -6.36
N THR A 116 26.91 -4.59 -6.36
CA THR A 116 27.98 -4.15 -5.46
C THR A 116 27.35 -3.30 -4.38
N LEU A 117 27.62 -3.65 -3.13
CA LEU A 117 27.12 -2.97 -1.95
C LEU A 117 28.28 -2.43 -1.13
N THR A 118 28.31 -1.13 -0.93
CA THR A 118 29.25 -0.49 0.00
C THR A 118 28.54 -0.22 1.31
N LEU A 119 29.10 -0.72 2.39
CA LEU A 119 28.55 -0.52 3.73
C LEU A 119 29.59 0.21 4.61
N PRO A 120 29.12 1.15 5.45
CA PRO A 120 30.01 1.80 6.41
C PRO A 120 30.66 0.76 7.33
N GLY A 121 31.97 0.82 7.46
CA GLY A 121 32.75 -0.10 8.29
C GLY A 121 33.02 -1.50 7.69
N LYS A 122 32.36 -1.90 6.61
CA LYS A 122 32.60 -3.17 5.91
C LYS A 122 33.22 -3.01 4.52
N GLY A 123 33.20 -1.77 4.00
CA GLY A 123 33.73 -1.47 2.68
C GLY A 123 32.85 -2.01 1.53
N LYS A 124 33.48 -2.25 0.40
CA LYS A 124 32.84 -2.67 -0.84
C LYS A 124 32.70 -4.20 -0.90
N LEU A 125 31.47 -4.65 -1.09
CA LEU A 125 31.11 -6.06 -1.15
C LEU A 125 30.54 -6.39 -2.53
N THR A 126 30.90 -7.54 -3.07
CA THR A 126 30.28 -8.08 -4.29
C THR A 126 29.21 -9.08 -3.88
N CYS A 127 27.99 -8.82 -4.30
CA CYS A 127 26.79 -9.55 -3.88
C CYS A 127 26.13 -10.27 -5.05
N LYS A 128 25.68 -11.50 -4.81
CA LYS A 128 24.93 -12.31 -5.78
C LYS A 128 23.64 -12.82 -5.12
N ALA A 129 22.54 -12.86 -5.89
CA ALA A 129 21.27 -13.46 -5.48
C ALA A 129 21.32 -14.97 -5.48
#